data_a590d1e7ebf66a65781cf251e01169f4
#
_entry.id   a590d1e7ebf66a65781cf251e01169f4
#
_cell.length_a   1.000
_cell.length_b   1.000
_cell.length_c   1.000
_cell.angle_alpha   90.00
_cell.angle_beta   90.00
_cell.angle_gamma   90.00
#
_symmetry.space_group_name_H-M   'P 1'
#
loop_
_entity.id
_entity.type
_entity.pdbx_description
1 polymer ?
#
loop_
_entity_poly.entity_id
_entity_poly.type
_entity_poly.pdbx_seq_one_letter_code
_entity_poly.pdbx_strand_id
1 'polypeptide(L)'
;NAHGTATVYNDEMESKALTLAHLEQVPVHSLKPYFGHTLGASGIIESIVCMHELKQGILFGTPGYETPGVPMPIPVYATHRSIPMKHCVKTASGFGGCNAAIVLSLPEYTPFKDEDNTLPEIRCTREVRIENSSVFINNELIFHSEEPDFGTFIRDTYKKTGGNNLKFYKMDDLCKLGYVAAEYLLEGKTFAPLEMGMLLANAASSLHTDIRHQQLIDREGDQAASPAVFVYTLPNVVSGEICIRHKIQGENTFFITEAYQPEKLERYARIVMQKGKLNYCIIGWCELWKNTYKAVFKLIEKQ
;
A
#
# COMPACT_ATOMS: atom_id res chain seq x y z
N ASN A 1 -17.73 -8.60 -3.03
CA ASN A 1 -16.61 -9.51 -2.79
C ASN A 1 -15.68 -8.91 -1.74
N ALA A 2 -15.55 -9.57 -0.58
CA ALA A 2 -14.68 -9.16 0.50
C ALA A 2 -13.21 -9.55 0.24
N HIS A 3 -12.28 -8.92 0.94
CA HIS A 3 -10.89 -9.41 1.02
C HIS A 3 -10.86 -10.79 1.67
N GLY A 4 -11.58 -10.97 2.80
CA GLY A 4 -11.99 -12.26 3.37
C GLY A 4 -10.87 -13.29 3.49
N THR A 5 -9.94 -13.07 4.42
CA THR A 5 -8.74 -13.91 4.61
C THR A 5 -8.95 -15.06 5.60
N ALA A 6 -10.12 -15.18 6.18
CA ALA A 6 -10.41 -16.10 7.31
C ALA A 6 -9.51 -15.85 8.53
N THR A 7 -9.10 -14.60 8.73
CA THR A 7 -8.38 -14.16 9.91
C THR A 7 -9.25 -13.24 10.77
N VAL A 8 -9.24 -13.45 12.08
CA VAL A 8 -10.16 -12.79 13.03
C VAL A 8 -10.19 -11.28 12.84
N TYR A 9 -9.04 -10.61 12.88
CA TYR A 9 -8.99 -9.15 12.84
C TYR A 9 -9.41 -8.56 11.47
N ASN A 10 -9.02 -9.19 10.36
CA ASN A 10 -9.39 -8.72 9.03
C ASN A 10 -10.89 -8.84 8.81
N ASP A 11 -11.45 -10.02 9.07
CA ASP A 11 -12.86 -10.29 8.80
C ASP A 11 -13.76 -9.48 9.74
N GLU A 12 -13.36 -9.28 11.01
CA GLU A 12 -14.01 -8.37 11.94
C GLU A 12 -14.02 -6.93 11.42
N MET A 13 -12.88 -6.42 10.94
CA MET A 13 -12.77 -5.08 10.38
C MET A 13 -13.66 -4.92 9.15
N GLU A 14 -13.66 -5.90 8.22
CA GLU A 14 -14.48 -5.83 7.02
C GLU A 14 -15.99 -5.85 7.35
N SER A 15 -16.43 -6.67 8.30
CA SER A 15 -17.83 -6.70 8.73
C SER A 15 -18.29 -5.35 9.29
N LYS A 16 -17.45 -4.69 10.08
CA LYS A 16 -17.70 -3.33 10.60
C LYS A 16 -17.72 -2.29 9.47
N ALA A 17 -16.81 -2.38 8.51
CA ALA A 17 -16.73 -1.46 7.36
C ALA A 17 -17.98 -1.58 6.47
N LEU A 18 -18.47 -2.79 6.20
CA LEU A 18 -19.69 -3.03 5.45
C LEU A 18 -20.92 -2.44 6.16
N THR A 19 -21.00 -2.59 7.48
CA THR A 19 -22.07 -1.98 8.29
C THR A 19 -22.00 -0.44 8.25
N LEU A 20 -20.82 0.14 8.39
CA LEU A 20 -20.62 1.60 8.27
C LEU A 20 -21.00 2.14 6.89
N ALA A 21 -20.82 1.34 5.85
CA ALA A 21 -21.22 1.66 4.48
C ALA A 21 -22.70 1.37 4.17
N HIS A 22 -23.49 0.93 5.15
CA HIS A 22 -24.89 0.51 4.99
C HIS A 22 -25.07 -0.62 3.97
N LEU A 23 -24.11 -1.56 3.94
CA LEU A 23 -24.09 -2.73 3.07
C LEU A 23 -24.35 -4.05 3.82
N GLU A 24 -24.83 -4.01 5.05
CA GLU A 24 -25.05 -5.15 5.92
C GLU A 24 -26.10 -6.15 5.40
N GLN A 25 -26.94 -5.70 4.44
CA GLN A 25 -27.96 -6.58 3.80
C GLN A 25 -27.50 -7.09 2.43
N VAL A 26 -26.33 -6.65 1.94
CA VAL A 26 -25.81 -7.05 0.64
C VAL A 26 -25.11 -8.40 0.77
N PRO A 27 -25.40 -9.39 -0.10
CA PRO A 27 -24.69 -10.67 -0.09
C PRO A 27 -23.17 -10.50 -0.23
N VAL A 28 -22.43 -11.19 0.64
CA VAL A 28 -20.96 -11.13 0.70
C VAL A 28 -20.37 -12.51 0.41
N HIS A 29 -19.29 -12.55 -0.32
CA HIS A 29 -18.50 -13.76 -0.56
C HIS A 29 -16.99 -13.45 -0.58
N SER A 30 -16.17 -14.49 -0.38
CA SER A 30 -14.74 -14.46 -0.62
C SER A 30 -14.36 -15.49 -1.67
N LEU A 31 -13.44 -15.12 -2.56
CA LEU A 31 -12.91 -16.01 -3.59
C LEU A 31 -11.61 -16.71 -3.17
N LYS A 32 -11.08 -16.39 -2.00
CA LYS A 32 -9.84 -17.00 -1.50
C LYS A 32 -9.90 -18.52 -1.28
N PRO A 33 -11.06 -19.13 -0.93
CA PRO A 33 -11.16 -20.58 -0.90
C PRO A 33 -10.93 -21.26 -2.24
N TYR A 34 -11.13 -20.54 -3.37
CA TYR A 34 -10.89 -21.10 -4.72
C TYR A 34 -9.44 -20.93 -5.17
N PHE A 35 -8.83 -19.78 -4.91
CA PHE A 35 -7.54 -19.39 -5.50
C PHE A 35 -6.40 -19.28 -4.48
N GLY A 36 -6.70 -19.34 -3.19
CA GLY A 36 -5.76 -18.94 -2.16
C GLY A 36 -5.58 -17.42 -2.10
N HIS A 37 -4.68 -16.97 -1.25
CA HIS A 37 -4.31 -15.56 -1.18
C HIS A 37 -3.18 -15.29 -2.18
N THR A 38 -3.53 -14.72 -3.33
CA THR A 38 -2.59 -14.46 -4.43
C THR A 38 -1.82 -13.14 -4.26
N LEU A 39 -1.69 -12.66 -3.02
CA LEU A 39 -0.95 -11.44 -2.62
C LEU A 39 -1.31 -10.22 -3.50
N GLY A 40 -0.32 -9.60 -4.16
CA GLY A 40 -0.56 -8.42 -4.99
C GLY A 40 -1.49 -8.64 -6.20
N ALA A 41 -1.67 -9.89 -6.66
CA ALA A 41 -2.59 -10.21 -7.74
C ALA A 41 -4.04 -10.41 -7.28
N SER A 42 -4.30 -10.52 -5.97
CA SER A 42 -5.63 -10.83 -5.41
C SER A 42 -6.72 -9.86 -5.88
N GLY A 43 -6.43 -8.56 -5.81
CA GLY A 43 -7.39 -7.54 -6.21
C GLY A 43 -7.84 -7.66 -7.66
N ILE A 44 -6.92 -7.90 -8.60
CA ILE A 44 -7.26 -7.99 -10.04
C ILE A 44 -7.93 -9.32 -10.39
N ILE A 45 -7.43 -10.44 -9.89
CA ILE A 45 -8.02 -11.76 -10.14
C ILE A 45 -9.47 -11.79 -9.66
N GLU A 46 -9.69 -11.39 -8.42
CA GLU A 46 -11.03 -11.39 -7.81
C GLU A 46 -11.96 -10.38 -8.51
N SER A 47 -11.46 -9.23 -8.97
CA SER A 47 -12.24 -8.25 -9.75
C SER A 47 -12.69 -8.82 -11.11
N ILE A 48 -11.82 -9.57 -11.81
CA ILE A 48 -12.18 -10.22 -13.07
C ILE A 48 -13.31 -11.24 -12.86
N VAL A 49 -13.24 -12.03 -11.78
CA VAL A 49 -14.31 -12.97 -11.44
C VAL A 49 -15.60 -12.24 -11.12
N CYS A 50 -15.56 -11.16 -10.32
CA CYS A 50 -16.74 -10.34 -10.03
C CYS A 50 -17.40 -9.76 -11.30
N MET A 51 -16.62 -9.38 -12.31
CA MET A 51 -17.19 -8.95 -13.60
C MET A 51 -17.93 -10.10 -14.32
N HIS A 52 -17.44 -11.33 -14.23
CA HIS A 52 -18.12 -12.49 -14.77
C HIS A 52 -19.40 -12.82 -13.98
N GLU A 53 -19.36 -12.74 -12.63
CA GLU A 53 -20.53 -12.92 -11.78
C GLU A 53 -21.65 -11.93 -12.14
N LEU A 54 -21.31 -10.65 -12.29
CA LEU A 54 -22.24 -9.61 -12.74
C LEU A 54 -22.89 -9.94 -14.08
N LYS A 55 -22.09 -10.31 -15.07
CA LYS A 55 -22.58 -10.63 -16.43
C LYS A 55 -23.50 -11.84 -16.47
N GLN A 56 -23.26 -12.84 -15.60
CA GLN A 56 -24.01 -14.08 -15.57
C GLN A 56 -25.16 -14.08 -14.58
N GLY A 57 -25.25 -13.08 -13.68
CA GLY A 57 -26.22 -13.04 -12.60
C GLY A 57 -26.05 -14.19 -11.60
N ILE A 58 -24.80 -14.59 -11.35
CA ILE A 58 -24.46 -15.69 -10.43
C ILE A 58 -23.51 -15.16 -9.36
N LEU A 59 -23.95 -15.21 -8.10
CA LEU A 59 -23.09 -14.99 -6.95
C LEU A 59 -22.40 -16.30 -6.58
N PHE A 60 -21.09 -16.34 -6.55
CA PHE A 60 -20.35 -17.49 -6.10
C PHE A 60 -20.47 -17.67 -4.59
N GLY A 61 -20.62 -18.89 -4.14
CA GLY A 61 -20.55 -19.21 -2.72
C GLY A 61 -19.12 -19.12 -2.18
N THR A 62 -19.01 -19.08 -0.86
CA THR A 62 -17.73 -19.16 -0.15
C THR A 62 -17.57 -20.60 0.37
N PRO A 63 -16.82 -21.48 -0.29
CA PRO A 63 -16.60 -22.85 0.17
C PRO A 63 -16.03 -22.89 1.58
N GLY A 64 -16.48 -23.85 2.38
CA GLY A 64 -16.05 -23.98 3.77
C GLY A 64 -16.71 -23.01 4.76
N TYR A 65 -17.57 -22.12 4.29
CA TYR A 65 -18.36 -21.28 5.21
C TYR A 65 -19.47 -22.11 5.89
N GLU A 66 -19.48 -22.09 7.22
CA GLU A 66 -20.48 -22.79 8.05
C GLU A 66 -21.25 -21.82 8.93
N THR A 67 -20.53 -20.99 9.68
CA THR A 67 -21.14 -20.05 10.64
C THR A 67 -20.42 -18.71 10.61
N PRO A 68 -21.13 -17.60 10.88
CA PRO A 68 -20.48 -16.29 10.95
C PRO A 68 -19.53 -16.22 12.16
N GLY A 69 -18.26 -15.90 11.91
CA GLY A 69 -17.24 -15.67 12.93
C GLY A 69 -16.97 -14.18 13.19
N VAL A 70 -17.85 -13.29 12.74
CA VAL A 70 -17.66 -11.83 12.80
C VAL A 70 -18.72 -11.17 13.68
N PRO A 71 -18.40 -10.02 14.33
CA PRO A 71 -19.32 -9.39 15.29
C PRO A 71 -20.52 -8.72 14.64
N MET A 72 -20.40 -8.29 13.36
CA MET A 72 -21.49 -7.67 12.62
C MET A 72 -22.09 -8.69 11.65
N PRO A 73 -23.42 -8.87 11.62
CA PRO A 73 -24.05 -9.83 10.73
C PRO A 73 -23.89 -9.40 9.27
N ILE A 74 -23.40 -10.34 8.44
CA ILE A 74 -23.31 -10.19 6.99
C ILE A 74 -23.84 -11.46 6.31
N PRO A 75 -24.60 -11.34 5.21
CA PRO A 75 -25.18 -12.51 4.53
C PRO A 75 -24.12 -13.19 3.64
N VAL A 76 -23.54 -14.30 4.11
CA VAL A 76 -22.61 -15.15 3.38
C VAL A 76 -23.29 -16.47 3.02
N TYR A 77 -23.04 -16.96 1.80
CA TYR A 77 -23.56 -18.24 1.32
C TYR A 77 -22.43 -19.21 1.01
N ALA A 78 -22.57 -20.46 1.46
CA ALA A 78 -21.61 -21.52 1.14
C ALA A 78 -21.71 -22.01 -0.31
N THR A 79 -22.88 -21.85 -0.94
CA THR A 79 -23.18 -22.34 -2.30
C THR A 79 -23.52 -21.19 -3.25
N HIS A 80 -23.33 -21.42 -4.54
CA HIS A 80 -23.70 -20.47 -5.58
C HIS A 80 -25.18 -20.11 -5.53
N ARG A 81 -25.48 -18.86 -5.89
CA ARG A 81 -26.84 -18.32 -5.96
C ARG A 81 -27.06 -17.63 -7.29
N SER A 82 -28.18 -17.87 -7.95
CA SER A 82 -28.63 -17.07 -9.08
C SER A 82 -29.29 -15.80 -8.52
N ILE A 83 -28.61 -14.66 -8.65
CA ILE A 83 -29.06 -13.36 -8.15
C ILE A 83 -28.77 -12.32 -9.22
N PRO A 84 -29.79 -11.63 -9.77
CA PRO A 84 -29.58 -10.51 -10.67
C PRO A 84 -28.84 -9.40 -9.94
N MET A 85 -27.67 -9.03 -10.44
CA MET A 85 -26.83 -7.98 -9.85
C MET A 85 -26.57 -6.87 -10.86
N LYS A 86 -26.67 -5.62 -10.42
CA LYS A 86 -26.34 -4.44 -11.23
C LYS A 86 -24.92 -3.94 -10.94
N HIS A 87 -24.52 -4.06 -9.70
CA HIS A 87 -23.26 -3.58 -9.16
C HIS A 87 -22.60 -4.64 -8.27
N CYS A 88 -21.30 -4.62 -8.20
CA CYS A 88 -20.49 -5.38 -7.25
C CYS A 88 -19.47 -4.46 -6.61
N VAL A 89 -19.33 -4.52 -5.29
CA VAL A 89 -18.22 -3.88 -4.56
C VAL A 89 -17.14 -4.93 -4.30
N LYS A 90 -15.92 -4.66 -4.70
CA LYS A 90 -14.75 -5.46 -4.35
C LYS A 90 -13.86 -4.67 -3.40
N THR A 91 -13.56 -5.23 -2.24
CA THR A 91 -12.64 -4.67 -1.24
C THR A 91 -11.31 -5.43 -1.23
N ALA A 92 -10.24 -4.76 -0.95
CA ALA A 92 -8.92 -5.35 -0.74
C ALA A 92 -8.23 -4.64 0.43
N SER A 93 -7.59 -5.40 1.30
CA SER A 93 -6.83 -4.89 2.44
C SER A 93 -5.40 -5.37 2.35
N GLY A 94 -4.45 -4.44 2.22
CA GLY A 94 -3.03 -4.73 2.17
C GLY A 94 -2.34 -4.41 3.49
N PHE A 95 -1.23 -5.08 3.76
CA PHE A 95 -0.37 -4.74 4.89
C PHE A 95 0.10 -3.30 4.80
N GLY A 96 0.29 -2.67 5.95
CA GLY A 96 0.63 -1.24 6.03
C GLY A 96 -0.58 -0.31 5.98
N GLY A 97 -1.82 -0.85 5.97
CA GLY A 97 -3.06 -0.05 5.96
C GLY A 97 -3.49 0.41 4.56
N CYS A 98 -2.96 -0.21 3.51
CA CYS A 98 -3.37 0.04 2.13
C CYS A 98 -4.71 -0.66 1.86
N ASN A 99 -5.82 0.05 2.05
CA ASN A 99 -7.15 -0.46 1.78
C ASN A 99 -7.69 0.16 0.50
N ALA A 100 -8.36 -0.66 -0.32
CA ALA A 100 -8.98 -0.23 -1.55
C ALA A 100 -10.38 -0.83 -1.71
N ALA A 101 -11.26 -0.08 -2.35
CA ALA A 101 -12.56 -0.57 -2.78
C ALA A 101 -12.85 -0.08 -4.20
N ILE A 102 -13.41 -0.97 -5.02
CA ILE A 102 -13.84 -0.64 -6.37
C ILE A 102 -15.30 -1.05 -6.54
N VAL A 103 -16.08 -0.22 -7.22
CA VAL A 103 -17.44 -0.55 -7.65
C VAL A 103 -17.39 -0.94 -9.13
N LEU A 104 -17.83 -2.15 -9.42
CA LEU A 104 -18.01 -2.67 -10.77
C LEU A 104 -19.50 -2.61 -11.11
N SER A 105 -19.84 -2.17 -12.31
CA SER A 105 -21.24 -2.04 -12.74
C SER A 105 -21.41 -2.63 -14.14
N LEU A 106 -22.59 -3.16 -14.44
CA LEU A 106 -22.95 -3.49 -15.80
C LEU A 106 -23.03 -2.18 -16.63
N PRO A 107 -22.67 -2.20 -17.92
CA PRO A 107 -22.55 -0.98 -18.74
C PRO A 107 -23.80 -0.10 -18.73
N GLU A 108 -24.98 -0.68 -18.74
CA GLU A 108 -26.27 0.00 -18.73
C GLU A 108 -26.58 0.77 -17.43
N TYR A 109 -25.82 0.51 -16.36
CA TYR A 109 -25.97 1.17 -15.05
C TYR A 109 -24.79 2.11 -14.75
N THR A 110 -23.88 2.29 -15.70
CA THR A 110 -22.71 3.15 -15.51
C THR A 110 -23.01 4.54 -16.10
N PRO A 111 -23.11 5.58 -15.26
CA PRO A 111 -23.22 6.94 -15.77
C PRO A 111 -21.86 7.36 -16.34
N PHE A 112 -21.68 7.24 -17.65
CA PHE A 112 -20.54 7.87 -18.33
C PHE A 112 -20.80 9.38 -18.35
N LYS A 113 -19.96 10.12 -17.64
CA LYS A 113 -19.79 11.55 -17.85
C LYS A 113 -18.46 11.73 -18.56
N ASP A 114 -18.46 12.49 -19.65
CA ASP A 114 -17.21 13.03 -20.18
C ASP A 114 -16.60 13.94 -19.10
N GLU A 115 -15.61 13.42 -18.40
CA GLU A 115 -14.84 14.20 -17.44
C GLU A 115 -13.76 14.97 -18.21
N ASP A 116 -13.50 16.20 -17.80
CA ASP A 116 -12.34 16.96 -18.28
C ASP A 116 -11.07 16.15 -17.95
N ASN A 117 -10.37 15.71 -19.00
CA ASN A 117 -9.15 14.91 -18.90
C ASN A 117 -7.88 15.77 -18.81
N THR A 118 -8.01 17.08 -18.58
CA THR A 118 -6.87 17.99 -18.42
C THR A 118 -6.14 17.64 -17.12
N LEU A 119 -4.88 17.25 -17.25
CA LEU A 119 -4.04 16.96 -16.08
C LEU A 119 -3.64 18.26 -15.38
N PRO A 120 -3.62 18.32 -14.04
CA PRO A 120 -3.23 19.51 -13.33
C PRO A 120 -1.75 19.82 -13.52
N GLU A 121 -1.41 21.11 -13.47
CA GLU A 121 -0.04 21.55 -13.34
C GLU A 121 0.47 21.20 -11.92
N ILE A 122 1.71 20.75 -11.86
CA ILE A 122 2.37 20.35 -10.61
C ILE A 122 3.76 20.94 -10.53
N ARG A 123 4.26 21.13 -9.32
CA ARG A 123 5.65 21.53 -9.07
C ARG A 123 6.28 20.65 -7.98
N CYS A 124 7.58 20.40 -8.10
CA CYS A 124 8.37 19.85 -7.01
C CYS A 124 8.80 20.99 -6.08
N THR A 125 8.44 20.89 -4.81
CA THR A 125 8.73 21.93 -3.80
C THR A 125 9.87 21.54 -2.87
N ARG A 126 10.16 20.25 -2.74
CA ARG A 126 11.28 19.73 -1.94
C ARG A 126 11.72 18.38 -2.49
N GLU A 127 13.02 18.15 -2.51
CA GLU A 127 13.62 16.86 -2.83
C GLU A 127 14.54 16.44 -1.69
N VAL A 128 14.47 15.17 -1.30
CA VAL A 128 15.39 14.53 -0.35
C VAL A 128 16.07 13.37 -1.05
N ARG A 129 17.41 13.32 -0.95
CA ARG A 129 18.20 12.21 -1.48
C ARG A 129 19.11 11.66 -0.39
N ILE A 130 19.07 10.33 -0.22
CA ILE A 130 19.91 9.60 0.74
C ILE A 130 20.67 8.54 -0.03
N GLU A 131 21.98 8.65 -0.07
CA GLU A 131 22.90 7.71 -0.71
C GLU A 131 24.31 7.89 -0.16
N ASN A 132 25.15 6.84 -0.18
CA ASN A 132 26.57 6.91 0.20
C ASN A 132 26.80 7.63 1.54
N SER A 133 26.11 7.18 2.59
CA SER A 133 26.17 7.76 3.95
C SER A 133 25.94 9.28 4.02
N SER A 134 25.16 9.81 3.08
CA SER A 134 24.88 11.25 2.96
C SER A 134 23.40 11.51 2.78
N VAL A 135 22.94 12.64 3.32
CA VAL A 135 21.59 13.17 3.16
C VAL A 135 21.68 14.54 2.48
N PHE A 136 20.92 14.71 1.42
CA PHE A 136 20.78 15.95 0.68
C PHE A 136 19.32 16.42 0.69
N ILE A 137 19.13 17.74 0.83
CA ILE A 137 17.83 18.41 0.62
C ILE A 137 18.02 19.43 -0.49
N ASN A 138 17.24 19.35 -1.57
CA ASN A 138 17.34 20.23 -2.74
C ASN A 138 18.77 20.33 -3.27
N ASN A 139 19.50 19.20 -3.33
CA ASN A 139 20.92 19.05 -3.68
C ASN A 139 21.93 19.65 -2.70
N GLU A 140 21.52 20.25 -1.60
CA GLU A 140 22.40 20.70 -0.53
C GLU A 140 22.72 19.55 0.44
N LEU A 141 24.00 19.35 0.77
CA LEU A 141 24.42 18.33 1.75
C LEU A 141 24.05 18.78 3.17
N ILE A 142 23.15 18.03 3.81
CA ILE A 142 22.69 18.32 5.18
C ILE A 142 23.44 17.49 6.22
N PHE A 143 23.76 16.26 5.87
CA PHE A 143 24.46 15.34 6.76
C PHE A 143 25.32 14.34 5.97
N HIS A 144 26.50 14.06 6.47
CA HIS A 144 27.39 13.00 6.03
C HIS A 144 27.90 12.23 7.26
N SER A 145 28.03 10.93 7.12
CA SER A 145 28.65 10.06 8.11
C SER A 145 29.87 9.35 7.52
N GLU A 146 30.96 9.34 8.25
CA GLU A 146 32.15 8.56 7.90
C GLU A 146 31.95 7.06 8.12
N GLU A 147 30.89 6.66 8.86
CA GLU A 147 30.57 5.28 9.13
C GLU A 147 30.02 4.58 7.89
N PRO A 148 30.65 3.50 7.41
CA PRO A 148 30.19 2.80 6.21
C PRO A 148 28.97 1.90 6.46
N ASP A 149 28.69 1.54 7.74
CA ASP A 149 27.60 0.67 8.09
C ASP A 149 26.25 1.38 7.95
N PHE A 150 25.40 0.85 7.07
CA PHE A 150 24.06 1.39 6.83
C PHE A 150 23.24 1.47 8.12
N GLY A 151 23.27 0.41 8.96
CA GLY A 151 22.49 0.35 10.19
C GLY A 151 22.87 1.45 11.19
N THR A 152 24.12 1.80 11.29
CA THR A 152 24.61 2.90 12.12
C THR A 152 24.26 4.25 11.51
N PHE A 153 24.56 4.44 10.24
CA PHE A 153 24.24 5.65 9.48
C PHE A 153 22.76 6.01 9.59
N ILE A 154 21.86 5.07 9.30
CA ILE A 154 20.42 5.37 9.25
C ILE A 154 19.84 5.65 10.65
N ARG A 155 20.36 5.01 11.71
CA ARG A 155 19.96 5.32 13.09
C ARG A 155 20.39 6.71 13.52
N ASP A 156 21.63 7.10 13.19
CA ASP A 156 22.14 8.41 13.57
C ASP A 156 21.47 9.52 12.74
N THR A 157 21.20 9.26 11.48
CA THR A 157 20.38 10.14 10.65
C THR A 157 18.98 10.33 11.21
N TYR A 158 18.33 9.25 11.66
CA TYR A 158 17.02 9.33 12.29
C TYR A 158 17.02 10.15 13.59
N LYS A 159 18.03 9.99 14.45
CA LYS A 159 18.16 10.81 15.68
C LYS A 159 18.24 12.31 15.37
N LYS A 160 18.87 12.69 14.25
CA LYS A 160 18.99 14.09 13.84
C LYS A 160 17.66 14.72 13.43
N THR A 161 16.67 13.92 12.98
CA THR A 161 15.32 14.42 12.71
C THR A 161 14.51 14.68 14.00
N GLY A 162 15.08 14.43 15.19
CA GLY A 162 14.35 14.46 16.46
C GLY A 162 13.41 13.26 16.64
N GLY A 163 13.64 12.19 15.87
CA GLY A 163 12.77 11.02 15.82
C GLY A 163 12.66 10.29 17.17
N ASN A 164 11.42 10.03 17.59
CA ASN A 164 11.09 9.41 18.88
C ASN A 164 10.21 8.13 18.74
N ASN A 165 10.00 7.66 17.52
CA ASN A 165 9.18 6.46 17.29
C ASN A 165 9.98 5.19 17.53
N LEU A 166 9.68 4.47 18.61
CA LEU A 166 10.35 3.22 18.96
C LEU A 166 10.14 2.09 17.93
N LYS A 167 9.07 2.15 17.13
CA LYS A 167 8.81 1.20 16.06
C LYS A 167 9.88 1.27 14.97
N PHE A 168 10.49 2.43 14.74
CA PHE A 168 11.58 2.60 13.78
C PHE A 168 12.71 1.55 13.95
N TYR A 169 13.09 1.27 15.18
CA TYR A 169 14.17 0.32 15.47
C TYR A 169 13.82 -1.15 15.15
N LYS A 170 12.51 -1.44 14.97
CA LYS A 170 12.00 -2.78 14.64
C LYS A 170 11.75 -2.96 13.14
N MET A 171 11.76 -1.86 12.37
CA MET A 171 11.59 -1.90 10.92
C MET A 171 12.77 -2.60 10.24
N ASP A 172 12.53 -3.15 9.05
CA ASP A 172 13.61 -3.58 8.18
C ASP A 172 14.38 -2.39 7.59
N ASP A 173 15.45 -2.66 6.89
CA ASP A 173 16.35 -1.61 6.43
C ASP A 173 15.76 -0.79 5.27
N LEU A 174 14.94 -1.40 4.40
CA LEU A 174 14.22 -0.67 3.34
C LEU A 174 13.23 0.32 3.96
N CYS A 175 12.45 -0.12 4.95
CA CYS A 175 11.52 0.76 5.65
C CYS A 175 12.23 1.87 6.40
N LYS A 176 13.36 1.59 7.09
CA LYS A 176 14.15 2.63 7.77
C LYS A 176 14.63 3.69 6.79
N LEU A 177 15.11 3.28 5.61
CA LEU A 177 15.59 4.20 4.58
C LEU A 177 14.49 5.14 4.10
N GLY A 178 13.33 4.57 3.68
CA GLY A 178 12.19 5.36 3.22
C GLY A 178 11.59 6.24 4.32
N TYR A 179 11.50 5.71 5.54
CA TYR A 179 10.99 6.43 6.69
C TYR A 179 11.81 7.69 7.00
N VAL A 180 13.14 7.58 7.05
CA VAL A 180 14.02 8.72 7.29
C VAL A 180 13.95 9.73 6.15
N ALA A 181 13.88 9.27 4.90
CA ALA A 181 13.70 10.16 3.75
C ALA A 181 12.39 10.97 3.86
N ALA A 182 11.31 10.34 4.31
CA ALA A 182 10.02 11.01 4.51
C ALA A 182 10.03 12.00 5.69
N GLU A 183 10.72 11.68 6.81
CA GLU A 183 10.89 12.62 7.94
C GLU A 183 11.53 13.92 7.47
N TYR A 184 12.62 13.87 6.69
CA TYR A 184 13.26 15.05 6.12
C TYR A 184 12.39 15.76 5.07
N LEU A 185 11.67 14.99 4.24
CA LEU A 185 10.84 15.56 3.17
C LEU A 185 9.67 16.37 3.74
N LEU A 186 9.04 15.85 4.80
CA LEU A 186 7.82 16.40 5.39
C LEU A 186 8.08 17.31 6.60
N GLU A 187 9.34 17.56 6.94
CA GLU A 187 9.68 18.46 8.04
C GLU A 187 9.01 19.82 7.89
N GLY A 188 8.24 20.23 8.90
CA GLY A 188 7.51 21.51 8.91
C GLY A 188 6.28 21.57 7.99
N LYS A 189 5.93 20.47 7.28
CA LYS A 189 4.75 20.43 6.40
C LYS A 189 3.52 19.99 7.17
N THR A 190 2.41 20.66 6.93
CA THR A 190 1.09 20.29 7.43
C THR A 190 0.12 20.10 6.28
N PHE A 191 -0.72 19.08 6.36
CA PHE A 191 -1.75 18.73 5.36
C PHE A 191 -2.88 17.94 6.03
N ALA A 192 -4.05 17.95 5.41
CA ALA A 192 -5.12 17.05 5.85
C ALA A 192 -4.86 15.62 5.36
N PRO A 193 -5.29 14.58 6.10
CA PRO A 193 -4.97 13.18 5.79
C PRO A 193 -5.28 12.74 4.35
N LEU A 194 -6.39 13.22 3.77
CA LEU A 194 -6.81 12.88 2.41
C LEU A 194 -6.22 13.80 1.32
N GLU A 195 -5.43 14.79 1.68
CA GLU A 195 -4.81 15.72 0.73
C GLU A 195 -3.43 15.27 0.23
N MET A 196 -2.83 14.27 0.89
CA MET A 196 -1.52 13.74 0.55
C MET A 196 -1.62 12.33 -0.02
N GLY A 197 -1.04 12.12 -1.19
CA GLY A 197 -0.82 10.80 -1.79
C GLY A 197 0.65 10.37 -1.75
N MET A 198 0.92 9.10 -2.08
CA MET A 198 2.28 8.56 -2.11
C MET A 198 2.44 7.54 -3.23
N LEU A 199 3.46 7.72 -4.06
CA LEU A 199 3.80 6.86 -5.18
C LEU A 199 5.31 6.54 -5.12
N LEU A 200 5.65 5.37 -4.62
CA LEU A 200 7.03 4.92 -4.51
C LEU A 200 7.34 3.81 -5.50
N ALA A 201 8.61 3.65 -5.81
CA ALA A 201 9.11 2.58 -6.66
C ALA A 201 10.47 2.07 -6.20
N ASN A 202 10.81 0.83 -6.58
CA ASN A 202 12.15 0.29 -6.54
C ASN A 202 12.33 -0.84 -7.57
N ALA A 203 13.54 -1.42 -7.66
CA ALA A 203 13.82 -2.55 -8.54
C ALA A 203 13.86 -3.88 -7.79
N ALA A 204 14.47 -3.92 -6.62
CA ALA A 204 14.70 -5.16 -5.88
C ALA A 204 13.49 -5.62 -5.04
N SER A 205 12.34 -4.92 -5.10
CA SER A 205 11.20 -5.25 -4.24
C SER A 205 11.64 -5.27 -2.75
N SER A 206 11.26 -6.31 -2.02
CA SER A 206 11.68 -6.62 -0.65
C SER A 206 12.78 -7.69 -0.58
N LEU A 207 13.44 -8.00 -1.70
CA LEU A 207 14.33 -9.15 -1.83
C LEU A 207 15.43 -9.24 -0.75
N HIS A 208 15.91 -8.09 -0.25
CA HIS A 208 16.88 -8.07 0.86
C HIS A 208 16.31 -8.73 2.13
N THR A 209 15.08 -8.40 2.49
CA THR A 209 14.38 -8.96 3.64
C THR A 209 13.88 -10.37 3.37
N ASP A 210 13.46 -10.67 2.13
CA ASP A 210 13.01 -12.01 1.72
C ASP A 210 14.13 -13.04 1.90
N ILE A 211 15.35 -12.73 1.44
CA ILE A 211 16.52 -13.60 1.61
C ILE A 211 16.83 -13.80 3.09
N ARG A 212 16.79 -12.75 3.89
CA ARG A 212 17.01 -12.85 5.35
C ARG A 212 15.95 -13.73 6.01
N HIS A 213 14.69 -13.62 5.60
CA HIS A 213 13.60 -14.44 6.11
C HIS A 213 13.79 -15.91 5.72
N GLN A 214 14.12 -16.18 4.46
CA GLN A 214 14.39 -17.52 3.97
C GLN A 214 15.58 -18.17 4.70
N GLN A 215 16.70 -17.44 4.86
CA GLN A 215 17.87 -17.93 5.59
C GLN A 215 17.56 -18.31 7.04
N LEU A 216 16.61 -17.62 7.69
CA LEU A 216 16.18 -17.97 9.03
C LEU A 216 15.43 -19.31 9.03
N ILE A 217 14.53 -19.52 8.07
CA ILE A 217 13.79 -20.78 7.88
C ILE A 217 14.75 -21.93 7.55
N ASP A 218 15.67 -21.72 6.63
CA ASP A 218 16.65 -22.73 6.20
C ASP A 218 17.55 -23.18 7.37
N ARG A 219 17.89 -22.28 8.27
CA ARG A 219 18.76 -22.56 9.42
C ARG A 219 18.02 -23.22 10.59
N GLU A 220 16.79 -22.80 10.87
CA GLU A 220 16.07 -23.10 12.11
C GLU A 220 14.77 -23.89 11.87
N GLY A 221 14.40 -24.12 10.59
CA GLY A 221 13.18 -24.82 10.17
C GLY A 221 11.95 -23.92 10.10
N ASP A 222 10.83 -24.48 9.62
CA ASP A 222 9.58 -23.74 9.36
C ASP A 222 9.03 -23.03 10.60
N GLN A 223 9.30 -23.54 11.80
CA GLN A 223 8.85 -22.93 13.06
C GLN A 223 9.56 -21.61 13.37
N ALA A 224 10.68 -21.31 12.70
CA ALA A 224 11.39 -20.04 12.83
C ALA A 224 10.81 -18.93 11.94
N ALA A 225 9.81 -19.23 11.12
CA ALA A 225 9.12 -18.22 10.34
C ALA A 225 8.54 -17.13 11.24
N SER A 226 9.14 -15.94 11.21
CA SER A 226 8.77 -14.84 12.07
C SER A 226 7.69 -13.98 11.42
N PRO A 227 6.47 -13.88 11.99
CA PRO A 227 5.45 -12.95 11.49
C PRO A 227 5.92 -11.50 11.44
N ALA A 228 6.79 -11.11 12.38
CA ALA A 228 7.35 -9.76 12.45
C ALA A 228 8.31 -9.45 11.29
N VAL A 229 9.06 -10.46 10.80
CA VAL A 229 9.92 -10.31 9.62
C VAL A 229 9.09 -10.44 8.35
N PHE A 230 8.13 -11.38 8.32
CA PHE A 230 7.26 -11.61 7.16
C PHE A 230 6.53 -10.35 6.68
N VAL A 231 6.07 -9.50 7.58
CA VAL A 231 5.41 -8.23 7.19
C VAL A 231 6.30 -7.39 6.27
N TYR A 232 7.61 -7.40 6.49
CA TYR A 232 8.58 -6.62 5.70
C TYR A 232 9.05 -7.32 4.42
N THR A 233 8.55 -8.53 4.12
CA THR A 233 8.73 -9.17 2.81
C THR A 233 7.79 -8.62 1.73
N LEU A 234 7.11 -7.52 2.02
CA LEU A 234 6.21 -6.82 1.12
C LEU A 234 6.72 -5.40 0.89
N PRO A 235 7.09 -5.01 -0.33
CA PRO A 235 7.77 -3.73 -0.59
C PRO A 235 6.91 -2.50 -0.27
N ASN A 236 5.59 -2.62 -0.34
CA ASN A 236 4.67 -1.53 -0.02
C ASN A 236 4.60 -1.20 1.48
N VAL A 237 5.18 -2.03 2.36
CA VAL A 237 5.16 -1.76 3.80
C VAL A 237 5.96 -0.49 4.14
N VAL A 238 7.00 -0.15 3.36
CA VAL A 238 7.68 1.14 3.51
C VAL A 238 6.72 2.31 3.37
N SER A 239 5.87 2.30 2.34
CA SER A 239 4.83 3.32 2.17
C SER A 239 3.83 3.31 3.34
N GLY A 240 3.42 2.11 3.78
CA GLY A 240 2.49 1.95 4.90
C GLY A 240 3.03 2.55 6.21
N GLU A 241 4.30 2.28 6.55
CA GLU A 241 4.94 2.84 7.75
C GLU A 241 5.01 4.38 7.71
N ILE A 242 5.32 4.94 6.54
CA ILE A 242 5.33 6.39 6.32
C ILE A 242 3.90 6.97 6.46
N CYS A 243 2.91 6.33 5.82
CA CYS A 243 1.51 6.76 5.87
C CYS A 243 0.96 6.74 7.30
N ILE A 244 1.25 5.70 8.08
CA ILE A 244 0.86 5.62 9.49
C ILE A 244 1.50 6.76 10.30
N ARG A 245 2.79 7.00 10.09
CA ARG A 245 3.54 8.05 10.81
C ARG A 245 2.99 9.44 10.57
N HIS A 246 2.75 9.77 9.30
CA HIS A 246 2.36 11.11 8.87
C HIS A 246 0.85 11.26 8.67
N LYS A 247 0.06 10.22 8.99
CA LYS A 247 -1.41 10.18 8.83
C LYS A 247 -1.86 10.44 7.39
N ILE A 248 -1.11 9.92 6.42
CA ILE A 248 -1.45 10.01 5.00
C ILE A 248 -2.55 8.98 4.71
N GLN A 249 -3.67 9.40 4.12
CA GLN A 249 -4.83 8.56 3.81
C GLN A 249 -5.27 8.70 2.35
N GLY A 250 -4.52 9.44 1.53
CA GLY A 250 -4.76 9.52 0.08
C GLY A 250 -4.21 8.30 -0.65
N GLU A 251 -4.21 8.37 -1.98
CA GLU A 251 -3.72 7.32 -2.87
C GLU A 251 -2.30 6.86 -2.47
N ASN A 252 -2.12 5.55 -2.36
CA ASN A 252 -0.84 4.96 -2.00
C ASN A 252 -0.54 3.77 -2.91
N THR A 253 0.54 3.86 -3.70
CA THR A 253 0.95 2.83 -4.64
C THR A 253 2.45 2.62 -4.60
N PHE A 254 2.88 1.37 -4.64
CA PHE A 254 4.29 0.98 -4.74
C PHE A 254 4.51 0.20 -6.03
N PHE A 255 5.45 0.67 -6.86
CA PHE A 255 5.78 0.07 -8.15
C PHE A 255 7.10 -0.70 -8.08
N ILE A 256 7.18 -1.81 -8.82
CA ILE A 256 8.44 -2.48 -9.10
C ILE A 256 8.80 -2.17 -10.55
N THR A 257 9.96 -1.53 -10.75
CA THR A 257 10.45 -1.09 -12.07
C THR A 257 11.95 -1.35 -12.18
N GLU A 258 12.46 -1.61 -13.38
CA GLU A 258 13.90 -1.91 -13.58
C GLU A 258 14.82 -0.78 -13.14
N ALA A 259 14.37 0.47 -13.21
CA ALA A 259 15.13 1.65 -12.84
C ALA A 259 14.21 2.79 -12.37
N TYR A 260 14.79 3.78 -11.72
CA TYR A 260 14.09 5.00 -11.33
C TYR A 260 13.61 5.79 -12.55
N GLN A 261 12.31 6.00 -12.64
CA GLN A 261 11.62 6.66 -13.75
C GLN A 261 10.79 7.83 -13.21
N PRO A 262 11.41 8.96 -12.85
CA PRO A 262 10.72 10.09 -12.23
C PRO A 262 9.58 10.64 -13.09
N GLU A 263 9.72 10.70 -14.41
CA GLU A 263 8.68 11.22 -15.32
C GLU A 263 7.41 10.36 -15.30
N LYS A 264 7.55 9.04 -15.14
CA LYS A 264 6.39 8.16 -14.99
C LYS A 264 5.68 8.39 -13.66
N LEU A 265 6.42 8.53 -12.56
CA LEU A 265 5.85 8.83 -11.25
C LEU A 265 5.19 10.21 -11.23
N GLU A 266 5.79 11.23 -11.86
CA GLU A 266 5.19 12.56 -12.01
C GLU A 266 3.90 12.53 -12.83
N ARG A 267 3.90 11.79 -13.95
CA ARG A 267 2.68 11.60 -14.75
C ARG A 267 1.58 10.91 -13.94
N TYR A 268 1.92 9.88 -13.16
CA TYR A 268 0.95 9.19 -12.32
C TYR A 268 0.44 10.10 -11.20
N ALA A 269 1.32 10.91 -10.59
CA ALA A 269 0.92 11.91 -9.61
C ALA A 269 -0.12 12.88 -10.17
N ARG A 270 0.07 13.40 -11.40
CA ARG A 270 -0.93 14.24 -12.08
C ARG A 270 -2.29 13.54 -12.21
N ILE A 271 -2.29 12.24 -12.57
CA ILE A 271 -3.53 11.46 -12.72
C ILE A 271 -4.27 11.32 -11.39
N VAL A 272 -3.58 10.95 -10.31
CA VAL A 272 -4.24 10.77 -9.00
C VAL A 272 -4.65 12.10 -8.38
N MET A 273 -3.91 13.18 -8.66
CA MET A 273 -4.24 14.54 -8.21
C MET A 273 -5.38 15.18 -9.04
N GLN A 274 -5.65 14.72 -10.25
CA GLN A 274 -6.76 15.20 -11.08
C GLN A 274 -8.10 14.83 -10.46
N LYS A 275 -8.29 13.55 -10.10
CA LYS A 275 -9.60 13.00 -9.71
C LYS A 275 -9.87 13.07 -8.21
N GLY A 276 -8.84 13.23 -7.39
CA GLY A 276 -8.93 13.17 -5.94
C GLY A 276 -8.90 14.54 -5.25
N LYS A 277 -9.00 14.49 -3.92
CA LYS A 277 -8.81 15.64 -3.04
C LYS A 277 -7.32 15.93 -2.78
N LEU A 278 -6.42 15.34 -3.58
CA LEU A 278 -4.98 15.43 -3.38
C LEU A 278 -4.46 16.78 -3.84
N ASN A 279 -3.87 17.52 -2.92
CA ASN A 279 -3.11 18.75 -3.16
C ASN A 279 -1.61 18.48 -3.18
N TYR A 280 -1.19 17.36 -2.58
CA TYR A 280 0.19 16.95 -2.42
C TYR A 280 0.37 15.48 -2.82
N CYS A 281 1.55 15.16 -3.33
CA CYS A 281 1.94 13.77 -3.58
C CYS A 281 3.43 13.59 -3.30
N ILE A 282 3.78 12.59 -2.52
CA ILE A 282 5.15 12.11 -2.43
C ILE A 282 5.38 11.16 -3.59
N ILE A 283 6.37 11.45 -4.43
CA ILE A 283 6.84 10.50 -5.42
C ILE A 283 8.29 10.13 -5.12
N GLY A 284 8.70 8.89 -5.38
CA GLY A 284 10.08 8.57 -5.08
C GLY A 284 10.55 7.18 -5.42
N TRP A 285 11.85 7.04 -5.28
CA TRP A 285 12.59 5.81 -5.39
C TRP A 285 13.14 5.43 -4.02
N CYS A 286 12.95 4.19 -3.60
CA CYS A 286 13.47 3.65 -2.34
C CYS A 286 14.06 2.27 -2.58
N GLU A 287 15.35 2.21 -2.86
CA GLU A 287 16.08 0.99 -3.20
C GLU A 287 17.06 0.61 -2.09
N LEU A 288 17.05 -0.66 -1.72
CA LEU A 288 18.05 -1.25 -0.86
C LEU A 288 18.34 -2.69 -1.31
N TRP A 289 19.56 -2.93 -1.74
CA TRP A 289 20.02 -4.25 -2.15
C TRP A 289 21.46 -4.51 -1.72
N LYS A 290 21.67 -5.54 -0.93
CA LYS A 290 22.97 -5.85 -0.33
C LYS A 290 23.52 -4.64 0.44
N ASN A 291 24.67 -4.11 0.00
CA ASN A 291 25.34 -2.97 0.63
C ASN A 291 25.05 -1.64 -0.10
N THR A 292 24.20 -1.66 -1.11
CA THR A 292 23.84 -0.44 -1.85
C THR A 292 22.43 0.01 -1.46
N TYR A 293 22.28 1.31 -1.27
CA TYR A 293 20.99 1.90 -0.95
C TYR A 293 20.88 3.30 -1.56
N LYS A 294 19.66 3.64 -1.92
CA LYS A 294 19.34 4.96 -2.45
C LYS A 294 17.87 5.30 -2.20
N ALA A 295 17.61 6.43 -1.58
CA ALA A 295 16.30 7.05 -1.57
C ALA A 295 16.35 8.38 -2.31
N VAL A 296 15.36 8.63 -3.17
CA VAL A 296 15.12 9.93 -3.80
C VAL A 296 13.63 10.21 -3.69
N PHE A 297 13.24 11.10 -2.80
CA PHE A 297 11.85 11.47 -2.57
C PHE A 297 11.62 12.92 -2.96
N LYS A 298 10.52 13.17 -3.67
CA LYS A 298 10.09 14.50 -4.07
C LYS A 298 8.71 14.79 -3.51
N LEU A 299 8.52 15.97 -2.97
CA LEU A 299 7.21 16.51 -2.61
C LEU A 299 6.66 17.29 -3.80
N ILE A 300 5.58 16.78 -4.36
CA ILE A 300 4.86 17.38 -5.48
C ILE A 300 3.64 18.11 -4.94
N GLU A 301 3.42 19.32 -5.41
CA GLU A 301 2.26 20.16 -5.08
C GLU A 301 1.47 20.49 -6.35
N LYS A 302 0.15 20.49 -6.24
CA LYS A 302 -0.77 20.99 -7.27
C LYS A 302 -0.67 22.51 -7.33
N GLN A 303 -0.56 23.06 -8.53
CA GLN A 303 -0.57 24.52 -8.76
C GLN A 303 -1.98 25.07 -8.89
#